data_1048be8036f03bd505585f8ea7d274ea
#
_entry.id   1048be8036f03bd505585f8ea7d274ea
#
_cell.length_a   1.000
_cell.length_b   1.000
_cell.length_c   1.000
_cell.angle_alpha   90.00
_cell.angle_beta   90.00
_cell.angle_gamma   90.00
#
_symmetry.space_group_name_H-M   'P 1'
#
loop_
_entity.id
_entity.type
_entity.pdbx_description
1 polymer ?
#
loop_
_entity_poly.entity_id
_entity_poly.type
_entity_poly.pdbx_seq_one_letter_code
_entity_poly.pdbx_strand_id
1 'polypeptide(L)'
;MVLLSWRCAWARLIDLKGLLAYLRAMSLREIITLPDPRLRQTSKSVSGVDKAVRKVFDDMLETMYDAPGIGLAAVQIGVSQRLVVIDLSKDGEERQPLFMANPEIISASEALSDYEEGCLSIPEFYEMVSRPSEVKVRFLNRQGEPRELAASGVLSTCIQHEIDHLNGVLFIDYISKLKRDRVVKKFVKAQKLGKL
;
A
#
# COMPACT_ATOMS: atom_id res chain seq x y z
N MET A 1 20.85 -65.01 16.30
CA MET A 1 20.13 -64.49 15.12
C MET A 1 19.21 -63.37 15.62
N VAL A 2 19.71 -62.15 15.54
CA VAL A 2 19.03 -60.98 16.11
C VAL A 2 18.51 -60.15 14.95
N LEU A 3 17.20 -60.05 14.83
CA LEU A 3 16.52 -59.18 13.84
C LEU A 3 16.46 -57.76 14.39
N LEU A 4 17.29 -56.88 13.86
CA LEU A 4 17.24 -55.44 14.06
C LEU A 4 16.07 -54.85 13.25
N SER A 5 15.00 -54.48 13.96
CA SER A 5 13.90 -53.71 13.38
C SER A 5 14.32 -52.26 13.12
N TRP A 6 14.44 -51.93 11.87
CA TRP A 6 14.61 -50.54 11.42
C TRP A 6 13.26 -49.81 11.58
N ARG A 7 13.09 -49.10 12.67
CA ARG A 7 12.04 -48.07 12.77
C ARG A 7 12.54 -46.82 12.04
N CYS A 8 12.19 -46.77 10.76
CA CYS A 8 12.40 -45.56 9.95
C CYS A 8 11.68 -44.38 10.61
N ALA A 9 12.50 -43.39 11.01
CA ALA A 9 12.03 -42.11 11.50
C ALA A 9 11.18 -41.44 10.42
N TRP A 10 9.94 -41.17 10.74
CA TRP A 10 9.05 -40.33 9.95
C TRP A 10 9.65 -38.93 9.93
N ALA A 11 10.49 -38.62 8.95
CA ALA A 11 10.76 -37.24 8.57
C ALA A 11 9.41 -36.65 8.15
N ARG A 12 8.79 -35.85 9.02
CA ARG A 12 7.63 -35.04 8.65
C ARG A 12 8.07 -34.17 7.49
N LEU A 13 7.60 -34.50 6.29
CA LEU A 13 7.62 -33.61 5.16
C LEU A 13 6.93 -32.33 5.63
N ILE A 14 7.72 -31.31 5.92
CA ILE A 14 7.18 -29.98 6.17
C ILE A 14 6.46 -29.63 4.88
N ASP A 15 5.16 -29.46 4.95
CA ASP A 15 4.37 -28.97 3.83
C ASP A 15 4.89 -27.58 3.47
N LEU A 16 5.72 -27.52 2.44
CA LEU A 16 6.31 -26.27 1.95
C LEU A 16 5.24 -25.22 1.62
N LYS A 17 4.06 -25.65 1.17
CA LYS A 17 2.93 -24.76 0.91
C LYS A 17 2.36 -24.20 2.22
N GLY A 18 2.21 -25.04 3.23
CA GLY A 18 1.76 -24.61 4.56
C GLY A 18 2.77 -23.71 5.25
N LEU A 19 4.08 -24.00 5.12
CA LEU A 19 5.14 -23.13 5.65
C LEU A 19 5.17 -21.77 4.92
N LEU A 20 5.05 -21.76 3.59
CA LEU A 20 4.97 -20.52 2.80
C LEU A 20 3.72 -19.71 3.14
N ALA A 21 2.56 -20.37 3.29
CA ALA A 21 1.33 -19.72 3.72
C ALA A 21 1.45 -19.15 5.14
N TYR A 22 2.08 -19.87 6.07
CA TYR A 22 2.34 -19.39 7.42
C TYR A 22 3.31 -18.19 7.45
N LEU A 23 4.42 -18.26 6.68
CA LEU A 23 5.38 -17.16 6.56
C LEU A 23 4.74 -15.92 5.90
N ARG A 24 3.87 -16.12 4.92
CA ARG A 24 3.09 -15.06 4.27
C ARG A 24 2.11 -14.42 5.26
N ALA A 25 1.38 -15.20 6.03
CA ALA A 25 0.48 -14.69 7.07
C ALA A 25 1.22 -13.88 8.16
N MET A 26 2.50 -14.18 8.42
CA MET A 26 3.33 -13.41 9.36
C MET A 26 3.83 -12.07 8.81
N SER A 27 3.80 -11.84 7.50
CA SER A 27 4.20 -10.59 6.85
C SER A 27 3.02 -9.66 6.56
N LEU A 28 1.78 -10.17 6.57
CA LEU A 28 0.59 -9.35 6.39
C LEU A 28 0.41 -8.37 7.55
N ARG A 29 0.16 -7.12 7.20
CA ARG A 29 -0.12 -6.04 8.15
C ARG A 29 -1.59 -5.67 8.13
N GLU A 30 -2.12 -5.29 9.27
CA GLU A 30 -3.46 -4.71 9.37
C GLU A 30 -3.49 -3.35 8.66
N ILE A 31 -4.45 -3.16 7.76
CA ILE A 31 -4.68 -1.86 7.10
C ILE A 31 -5.51 -0.99 8.02
N ILE A 32 -4.94 0.16 8.36
CA ILE A 32 -5.60 1.18 9.15
C ILE A 32 -6.69 1.84 8.31
N THR A 33 -7.90 1.91 8.86
CA THR A 33 -9.04 2.53 8.21
C THR A 33 -9.50 3.81 8.92
N LEU A 34 -10.24 4.67 8.22
CA LEU A 34 -10.94 5.78 8.86
C LEU A 34 -11.77 5.26 10.07
N PRO A 35 -11.84 6.04 11.14
CA PRO A 35 -11.35 7.41 11.34
C PRO A 35 -10.00 7.48 12.07
N ASP A 36 -9.12 6.49 11.92
CA ASP A 36 -7.85 6.47 12.66
C ASP A 36 -7.01 7.73 12.38
N PRO A 37 -6.59 8.47 13.42
CA PRO A 37 -5.88 9.74 13.25
C PRO A 37 -4.47 9.57 12.66
N ARG A 38 -3.89 8.36 12.66
CA ARG A 38 -2.59 8.09 12.03
C ARG A 38 -2.61 8.36 10.54
N LEU A 39 -3.75 8.16 9.86
CA LEU A 39 -3.93 8.47 8.43
C LEU A 39 -3.79 9.97 8.11
N ARG A 40 -3.82 10.84 9.11
CA ARG A 40 -3.69 12.30 8.98
C ARG A 40 -2.31 12.83 9.36
N GLN A 41 -1.37 11.93 9.67
CA GLN A 41 -0.02 12.30 10.03
C GLN A 41 0.89 12.41 8.80
N THR A 42 1.77 13.42 8.79
CA THR A 42 2.82 13.49 7.80
C THR A 42 3.90 12.46 8.08
N SER A 43 4.20 11.63 7.09
CA SER A 43 5.23 10.60 7.17
C SER A 43 6.64 11.18 7.08
N LYS A 44 7.57 10.60 7.81
CA LYS A 44 8.98 11.02 7.88
C LYS A 44 9.79 10.44 6.74
N SER A 45 10.72 11.23 6.20
CA SER A 45 11.69 10.73 5.22
C SER A 45 12.60 9.68 5.84
N VAL A 46 12.99 8.69 5.04
CA VAL A 46 14.03 7.71 5.40
C VAL A 46 15.39 8.22 4.91
N SER A 47 16.46 7.92 5.63
CA SER A 47 17.83 8.33 5.26
C SER A 47 18.40 7.51 4.09
N GLY A 48 17.79 6.37 3.79
CA GLY A 48 18.18 5.45 2.72
C GLY A 48 17.35 4.18 2.76
N VAL A 49 17.58 3.27 1.80
CA VAL A 49 16.86 2.00 1.70
C VAL A 49 17.74 0.86 2.21
N ASP A 50 17.74 0.68 3.53
CA ASP A 50 18.44 -0.40 4.23
C ASP A 50 17.61 -1.70 4.26
N LYS A 51 18.09 -2.70 5.02
CA LYS A 51 17.40 -3.99 5.16
C LYS A 51 16.04 -3.83 5.86
N ALA A 52 15.92 -2.90 6.81
CA ALA A 52 14.66 -2.68 7.54
C ALA A 52 13.62 -2.03 6.63
N VAL A 53 14.00 -1.02 5.85
CA VAL A 53 13.12 -0.39 4.85
C VAL A 53 12.68 -1.41 3.79
N ARG A 54 13.59 -2.27 3.29
CA ARG A 54 13.22 -3.34 2.34
C ARG A 54 12.21 -4.33 2.93
N LYS A 55 12.35 -4.68 4.22
CA LYS A 55 11.36 -5.53 4.91
C LYS A 55 9.99 -4.86 4.98
N VAL A 56 9.94 -3.54 5.23
CA VAL A 56 8.67 -2.80 5.20
C VAL A 56 8.06 -2.83 3.80
N PHE A 57 8.85 -2.64 2.75
CA PHE A 57 8.36 -2.76 1.37
C PHE A 57 7.78 -4.15 1.07
N ASP A 58 8.41 -5.22 1.56
CA ASP A 58 7.91 -6.58 1.37
C ASP A 58 6.57 -6.78 2.09
N ASP A 59 6.46 -6.33 3.35
CA ASP A 59 5.21 -6.38 4.12
C ASP A 59 4.10 -5.56 3.43
N MET A 60 4.44 -4.36 2.92
CA MET A 60 3.50 -3.51 2.19
C MET A 60 2.99 -4.20 0.92
N LEU A 61 3.89 -4.77 0.12
CA LEU A 61 3.54 -5.41 -1.14
C LEU A 61 2.61 -6.61 -0.93
N GLU A 62 2.94 -7.48 0.02
CA GLU A 62 2.09 -8.63 0.35
C GLU A 62 0.73 -8.20 0.88
N THR A 63 0.70 -7.18 1.76
CA THR A 63 -0.56 -6.64 2.29
C THR A 63 -1.42 -6.01 1.19
N MET A 64 -0.81 -5.27 0.26
CA MET A 64 -1.49 -4.68 -0.88
C MET A 64 -2.14 -5.73 -1.79
N TYR A 65 -1.42 -6.81 -2.08
CA TYR A 65 -1.94 -7.89 -2.92
C TYR A 65 -3.04 -8.71 -2.22
N ASP A 66 -2.95 -8.90 -0.91
CA ASP A 66 -3.98 -9.59 -0.13
C ASP A 66 -5.29 -8.79 -0.08
N ALA A 67 -5.19 -7.46 -0.05
CA ALA A 67 -6.32 -6.53 -0.01
C ALA A 67 -6.82 -6.07 -1.40
N PRO A 68 -6.59 -6.81 -2.48
CA PRO A 68 -6.60 -6.51 -3.92
C PRO A 68 -6.47 -5.00 -4.26
N GLY A 69 -5.41 -4.38 -3.75
CA GLY A 69 -5.05 -2.99 -4.04
C GLY A 69 -4.05 -2.86 -5.19
N ILE A 70 -3.96 -1.66 -5.76
CA ILE A 70 -2.98 -1.29 -6.80
C ILE A 70 -1.91 -0.33 -6.27
N GLY A 71 -2.10 0.22 -5.07
CA GLY A 71 -1.17 1.10 -4.36
C GLY A 71 -1.34 0.96 -2.86
N LEU A 72 -0.26 1.25 -2.11
CA LEU A 72 -0.27 1.30 -0.65
C LEU A 72 0.86 2.21 -0.16
N ALA A 73 0.52 3.12 0.75
CA ALA A 73 1.47 3.94 1.50
C ALA A 73 1.75 3.33 2.89
N ALA A 74 2.98 3.46 3.39
CA ALA A 74 3.40 2.86 4.65
C ALA A 74 2.55 3.31 5.86
N VAL A 75 2.04 4.52 5.86
CA VAL A 75 1.16 5.03 6.93
C VAL A 75 -0.11 4.19 7.07
N GLN A 76 -0.61 3.60 5.99
CA GLN A 76 -1.81 2.75 6.00
C GLN A 76 -1.61 1.42 6.74
N ILE A 77 -0.35 1.01 6.95
CA ILE A 77 0.01 -0.14 7.80
C ILE A 77 0.68 0.29 9.13
N GLY A 78 0.49 1.55 9.54
CA GLY A 78 0.99 2.07 10.80
C GLY A 78 2.46 2.47 10.81
N VAL A 79 3.13 2.50 9.66
CA VAL A 79 4.55 2.88 9.53
C VAL A 79 4.63 4.33 9.04
N SER A 80 5.02 5.27 9.93
CA SER A 80 5.11 6.69 9.60
C SER A 80 6.42 7.04 8.86
N GLN A 81 6.66 6.37 7.71
CA GLN A 81 7.79 6.59 6.82
C GLN A 81 7.29 6.89 5.41
N ARG A 82 8.06 7.67 4.65
CA ARG A 82 7.71 8.02 3.25
C ARG A 82 8.04 6.87 2.30
N LEU A 83 7.23 5.81 2.34
CA LEU A 83 7.35 4.63 1.50
C LEU A 83 6.03 4.37 0.81
N VAL A 84 6.11 3.98 -0.46
CA VAL A 84 4.97 3.66 -1.33
C VAL A 84 5.30 2.42 -2.15
N VAL A 85 4.32 1.55 -2.32
CA VAL A 85 4.34 0.46 -3.30
C VAL A 85 3.17 0.60 -4.25
N ILE A 86 3.39 0.35 -5.55
CA ILE A 86 2.36 0.40 -6.59
C ILE A 86 2.58 -0.78 -7.53
N ASP A 87 1.52 -1.46 -7.92
CA ASP A 87 1.53 -2.44 -9.01
C ASP A 87 0.21 -2.39 -9.77
N LEU A 88 0.27 -2.03 -11.05
CA LEU A 88 -0.89 -1.93 -11.93
C LEU A 88 -1.09 -3.19 -12.78
N SER A 89 -0.29 -4.24 -12.56
CA SER A 89 -0.41 -5.51 -13.28
C SER A 89 -1.76 -6.16 -12.99
N LYS A 90 -2.45 -6.58 -14.04
CA LYS A 90 -3.75 -7.23 -13.93
C LYS A 90 -3.60 -8.70 -13.54
N ASP A 91 -4.70 -9.32 -13.14
CA ASP A 91 -4.72 -10.74 -12.85
C ASP A 91 -4.28 -11.56 -14.07
N GLY A 92 -3.30 -12.44 -13.84
CA GLY A 92 -2.70 -13.25 -14.89
C GLY A 92 -1.52 -12.62 -15.63
N GLU A 93 -1.22 -11.35 -15.39
CA GLU A 93 -0.01 -10.69 -15.88
C GLU A 93 1.17 -10.89 -14.92
N GLU A 94 2.40 -10.73 -15.44
CA GLU A 94 3.60 -10.72 -14.62
C GLU A 94 3.60 -9.49 -13.71
N ARG A 95 3.80 -9.70 -12.42
CA ARG A 95 3.85 -8.63 -11.40
C ARG A 95 5.03 -7.70 -11.65
N GLN A 96 4.78 -6.38 -11.65
CA GLN A 96 5.78 -5.34 -11.89
C GLN A 96 5.72 -4.27 -10.79
N PRO A 97 5.99 -4.62 -9.52
CA PRO A 97 5.84 -3.69 -8.43
C PRO A 97 6.87 -2.55 -8.49
N LEU A 98 6.38 -1.34 -8.31
CA LEU A 98 7.15 -0.12 -8.16
C LEU A 98 7.31 0.22 -6.68
N PHE A 99 8.54 0.38 -6.22
CA PHE A 99 8.89 0.74 -4.85
C PHE A 99 9.45 2.15 -4.81
N MET A 100 8.87 3.02 -4.00
CA MET A 100 9.30 4.41 -3.87
C MET A 100 9.58 4.77 -2.40
N ALA A 101 10.82 5.11 -2.09
CA ALA A 101 11.18 5.74 -0.83
C ALA A 101 11.38 7.23 -1.06
N ASN A 102 10.85 8.05 -0.15
CA ASN A 102 10.85 9.50 -0.22
C ASN A 102 10.33 10.07 -1.56
N PRO A 103 9.18 9.60 -2.09
CA PRO A 103 8.67 10.13 -3.34
C PRO A 103 8.30 11.61 -3.21
N GLU A 104 8.64 12.38 -4.26
CA GLU A 104 8.37 13.80 -4.40
C GLU A 104 7.92 14.10 -5.84
N ILE A 105 6.77 14.75 -6.00
CA ILE A 105 6.32 15.26 -7.30
C ILE A 105 7.15 16.49 -7.63
N ILE A 106 7.96 16.42 -8.70
CA ILE A 106 8.83 17.50 -9.14
C ILE A 106 8.22 18.31 -10.29
N SER A 107 7.20 17.78 -10.94
CA SER A 107 6.44 18.44 -12.00
C SER A 107 5.06 17.81 -12.11
N ALA A 108 4.04 18.61 -12.40
CA ALA A 108 2.68 18.18 -12.70
C ALA A 108 2.13 18.96 -13.89
N SER A 109 1.28 18.34 -14.71
CA SER A 109 0.61 18.98 -15.83
C SER A 109 -0.47 19.96 -15.34
N GLU A 110 -0.77 20.99 -16.14
CA GLU A 110 -1.95 21.83 -15.93
C GLU A 110 -3.24 21.11 -16.36
N ALA A 111 -3.11 20.19 -17.33
CA ALA A 111 -4.22 19.34 -17.76
C ALA A 111 -4.62 18.39 -16.63
N LEU A 112 -5.92 18.29 -16.40
CA LEU A 112 -6.51 17.40 -15.38
C LEU A 112 -7.14 16.19 -16.04
N SER A 113 -7.23 15.09 -15.28
CA SER A 113 -8.02 13.91 -15.61
C SER A 113 -8.86 13.49 -14.41
N ASP A 114 -10.06 13.01 -14.69
CA ASP A 114 -10.99 12.52 -13.68
C ASP A 114 -10.88 11.00 -13.60
N TYR A 115 -10.68 10.49 -12.38
CA TYR A 115 -10.71 9.04 -12.10
C TYR A 115 -11.60 8.75 -10.91
N GLU A 116 -12.30 7.62 -10.96
CA GLU A 116 -12.99 7.09 -9.79
C GLU A 116 -11.96 6.46 -8.87
N GLU A 117 -11.67 7.16 -7.77
CA GLU A 117 -10.73 6.70 -6.76
C GLU A 117 -11.43 5.94 -5.64
N GLY A 118 -10.79 4.87 -5.19
CA GLY A 118 -11.06 4.15 -3.95
C GLY A 118 -9.80 4.10 -3.09
N CYS A 119 -9.91 3.66 -1.86
CA CYS A 119 -8.78 3.56 -0.95
C CYS A 119 -8.98 2.38 0.02
N LEU A 120 -7.93 1.58 0.23
CA LEU A 120 -7.95 0.46 1.18
C LEU A 120 -8.25 0.93 2.62
N SER A 121 -7.90 2.18 2.96
CA SER A 121 -8.22 2.80 4.25
C SER A 121 -9.64 3.38 4.33
N ILE A 122 -10.40 3.38 3.23
CA ILE A 122 -11.78 3.85 3.15
C ILE A 122 -12.60 2.83 2.34
N PRO A 123 -12.74 1.59 2.82
CA PRO A 123 -13.35 0.51 2.06
C PRO A 123 -14.80 0.83 1.66
N GLU A 124 -15.21 0.27 0.51
CA GLU A 124 -16.56 0.41 -0.03
C GLU A 124 -17.02 1.87 -0.29
N PHE A 125 -16.05 2.76 -0.52
CA PHE A 125 -16.36 4.13 -0.93
C PHE A 125 -15.46 4.54 -2.11
N TYR A 126 -16.11 4.99 -3.17
CA TYR A 126 -15.49 5.44 -4.41
C TYR A 126 -16.06 6.80 -4.79
N GLU A 127 -15.24 7.67 -5.37
CA GLU A 127 -15.70 8.98 -5.83
C GLU A 127 -14.79 9.50 -6.96
N MET A 128 -15.37 10.30 -7.86
CA MET A 128 -14.61 10.97 -8.91
C MET A 128 -13.70 12.04 -8.31
N VAL A 129 -12.42 11.97 -8.61
CA VAL A 129 -11.41 12.94 -8.21
C VAL A 129 -10.67 13.46 -9.44
N SER A 130 -10.52 14.77 -9.51
CA SER A 130 -9.78 15.45 -10.58
C SER A 130 -8.34 15.69 -10.12
N ARG A 131 -7.38 15.19 -10.91
CA ARG A 131 -5.93 15.34 -10.63
C ARG A 131 -5.17 15.73 -11.89
N PRO A 132 -3.96 16.31 -11.77
CA PRO A 132 -3.04 16.43 -12.90
C PRO A 132 -2.92 15.12 -13.67
N SER A 133 -3.15 15.19 -14.99
CA SER A 133 -3.14 13.99 -15.86
C SER A 133 -1.77 13.34 -15.95
N GLU A 134 -0.71 14.14 -15.75
CA GLU A 134 0.68 13.69 -15.79
C GLU A 134 1.46 14.27 -14.61
N VAL A 135 2.34 13.46 -14.04
CA VAL A 135 3.29 13.90 -13.02
C VAL A 135 4.68 13.35 -13.32
N LYS A 136 5.70 14.10 -12.92
CA LYS A 136 7.07 13.61 -12.82
C LYS A 136 7.43 13.49 -11.35
N VAL A 137 7.86 12.31 -10.93
CA VAL A 137 8.19 12.00 -9.53
C VAL A 137 9.65 11.61 -9.42
N ARG A 138 10.31 12.07 -8.34
CA ARG A 138 11.65 11.66 -7.92
C ARG A 138 11.53 10.82 -6.66
N PHE A 139 12.31 9.74 -6.56
CA PHE A 139 12.28 8.82 -5.42
C PHE A 139 13.57 7.98 -5.35
N LEU A 140 13.77 7.27 -4.25
CA LEU A 140 14.74 6.18 -4.18
C LEU A 140 14.03 4.85 -4.47
N ASN A 141 14.58 4.05 -5.37
CA ASN A 141 14.05 2.71 -5.67
C ASN A 141 14.36 1.72 -4.52
N ARG A 142 13.94 0.44 -4.67
CA ARG A 142 14.20 -0.61 -3.69
C ARG A 142 15.69 -0.85 -3.39
N GLN A 143 16.59 -0.51 -4.31
CA GLN A 143 18.04 -0.61 -4.15
C GLN A 143 18.64 0.62 -3.46
N GLY A 144 17.86 1.69 -3.25
CA GLY A 144 18.32 2.96 -2.69
C GLY A 144 18.93 3.90 -3.74
N GLU A 145 18.72 3.61 -5.01
CA GLU A 145 19.20 4.44 -6.11
C GLU A 145 18.20 5.54 -6.44
N PRO A 146 18.65 6.78 -6.70
CA PRO A 146 17.76 7.85 -7.14
C PRO A 146 17.20 7.55 -8.53
N ARG A 147 15.89 7.76 -8.69
CA ARG A 147 15.15 7.60 -9.94
C ARG A 147 14.21 8.78 -10.17
N GLU A 148 13.95 9.03 -11.43
CA GLU A 148 12.87 9.90 -11.87
C GLU A 148 11.95 9.10 -12.81
N LEU A 149 10.65 9.31 -12.66
CA LEU A 149 9.63 8.63 -13.46
C LEU A 149 8.61 9.67 -13.91
N ALA A 150 8.33 9.71 -15.22
CA ALA A 150 7.17 10.39 -15.76
C ALA A 150 6.00 9.40 -15.80
N ALA A 151 4.89 9.78 -15.22
CA ALA A 151 3.69 8.95 -15.12
C ALA A 151 2.47 9.67 -15.69
N SER A 152 1.61 8.93 -16.37
CA SER A 152 0.34 9.41 -16.92
C SER A 152 -0.79 8.40 -16.63
N GLY A 153 -2.04 8.81 -16.85
CA GLY A 153 -3.21 7.95 -16.67
C GLY A 153 -3.32 7.42 -15.24
N VAL A 154 -3.72 6.16 -15.08
CA VAL A 154 -3.92 5.52 -13.76
C VAL A 154 -2.67 5.57 -12.91
N LEU A 155 -1.47 5.42 -13.49
CA LEU A 155 -0.22 5.50 -12.74
C LEU A 155 -0.01 6.88 -12.13
N SER A 156 -0.31 7.97 -12.88
CA SER A 156 -0.24 9.33 -12.36
C SER A 156 -1.19 9.53 -11.18
N THR A 157 -2.44 9.09 -11.33
CA THR A 157 -3.44 9.17 -10.25
C THR A 157 -3.01 8.40 -9.01
N CYS A 158 -2.55 7.15 -9.19
CA CYS A 158 -2.13 6.30 -8.08
C CYS A 158 -0.92 6.89 -7.33
N ILE A 159 0.11 7.36 -8.04
CA ILE A 159 1.28 8.01 -7.42
C ILE A 159 0.85 9.22 -6.57
N GLN A 160 -0.03 10.07 -7.09
CA GLN A 160 -0.54 11.24 -6.38
C GLN A 160 -1.34 10.84 -5.14
N HIS A 161 -2.20 9.81 -5.26
CA HIS A 161 -2.98 9.26 -4.16
C HIS A 161 -2.07 8.76 -3.01
N GLU A 162 -1.04 7.98 -3.35
CA GLU A 162 -0.12 7.44 -2.33
C GLU A 162 0.77 8.52 -1.70
N ILE A 163 1.19 9.53 -2.47
CA ILE A 163 1.94 10.67 -1.92
C ILE A 163 1.06 11.52 -1.00
N ASP A 164 -0.23 11.66 -1.30
CA ASP A 164 -1.18 12.33 -0.43
C ASP A 164 -1.25 11.64 0.94
N HIS A 165 -1.33 10.32 0.98
CA HIS A 165 -1.27 9.56 2.24
C HIS A 165 -0.02 9.89 3.06
N LEU A 166 1.14 10.04 2.41
CA LEU A 166 2.40 10.43 3.08
C LEU A 166 2.37 11.84 3.66
N ASN A 167 1.46 12.68 3.17
CA ASN A 167 1.26 14.06 3.61
C ASN A 167 0.05 14.22 4.56
N GLY A 168 -0.62 13.10 4.93
CA GLY A 168 -1.81 13.10 5.76
C GLY A 168 -3.08 13.57 5.05
N VAL A 169 -3.07 13.58 3.71
CA VAL A 169 -4.21 13.92 2.84
C VAL A 169 -4.89 12.64 2.36
N LEU A 170 -6.21 12.65 2.26
CA LEU A 170 -6.99 11.53 1.74
C LEU A 170 -7.80 11.99 0.52
N PHE A 171 -8.09 11.07 -0.41
CA PHE A 171 -8.84 11.42 -1.63
C PHE A 171 -10.19 12.08 -1.33
N ILE A 172 -10.81 11.80 -0.18
CA ILE A 172 -12.04 12.47 0.27
C ILE A 172 -11.86 13.94 0.61
N ASP A 173 -10.64 14.47 0.65
CA ASP A 173 -10.39 15.90 0.85
C ASP A 173 -10.57 16.70 -0.45
N TYR A 174 -10.57 16.02 -1.61
CA TYR A 174 -10.83 16.60 -2.93
C TYR A 174 -12.31 16.68 -3.29
N ILE A 175 -13.19 16.02 -2.52
CA ILE A 175 -14.63 16.04 -2.76
C ILE A 175 -15.33 17.11 -1.89
N SER A 176 -16.63 17.36 -2.18
CA SER A 176 -17.37 18.36 -1.43
C SER A 176 -17.41 18.05 0.07
N LYS A 177 -17.39 19.11 0.89
CA LYS A 177 -17.44 19.00 2.36
C LYS A 177 -18.62 18.12 2.83
N LEU A 178 -19.78 18.26 2.18
CA LEU A 178 -20.96 17.49 2.54
C LEU A 178 -20.77 15.99 2.34
N LYS A 179 -20.19 15.58 1.21
CA LYS A 179 -19.87 14.18 0.91
C LYS A 179 -18.84 13.65 1.91
N ARG A 180 -17.72 14.37 2.08
CA ARG A 180 -16.66 14.00 3.03
C ARG A 180 -17.19 13.80 4.44
N ASP A 181 -17.97 14.75 4.95
CA ASP A 181 -18.52 14.67 6.32
C ASP A 181 -19.45 13.46 6.50
N ARG A 182 -20.20 13.07 5.46
CA ARG A 182 -21.03 11.85 5.46
C ARG A 182 -20.20 10.60 5.56
N VAL A 183 -19.11 10.52 4.78
CA VAL A 183 -18.19 9.37 4.79
C VAL A 183 -17.55 9.24 6.18
N VAL A 184 -16.94 10.29 6.69
CA VAL A 184 -16.32 10.28 8.02
C VAL A 184 -17.31 9.84 9.10
N LYS A 185 -18.55 10.38 9.10
CA LYS A 185 -19.60 9.98 10.05
C LYS A 185 -19.95 8.49 9.93
N LYS A 186 -20.01 7.93 8.70
CA LYS A 186 -20.27 6.50 8.47
C LYS A 186 -19.20 5.65 9.18
N PHE A 187 -17.93 5.98 8.99
CA PHE A 187 -16.81 5.23 9.57
C PHE A 187 -16.73 5.39 11.10
N VAL A 188 -16.93 6.60 11.64
CA VAL A 188 -17.00 6.83 13.09
C VAL A 188 -18.12 5.98 13.73
N LYS A 189 -19.29 5.90 13.07
CA LYS A 189 -20.41 5.08 13.54
C LYS A 189 -20.07 3.58 13.47
N ALA A 190 -19.44 3.11 12.38
CA ALA A 190 -19.04 1.71 12.20
C ALA A 190 -18.04 1.29 13.28
N GLN A 191 -17.03 2.12 13.56
CA GLN A 191 -16.05 1.89 14.61
C GLN A 191 -16.70 1.74 15.99
N LYS A 192 -17.64 2.65 16.33
CA LYS A 192 -18.38 2.57 17.62
C LYS A 192 -19.22 1.30 17.76
N LEU A 193 -19.59 0.67 16.64
CA LEU A 193 -20.37 -0.56 16.60
C LEU A 193 -19.50 -1.83 16.49
N GLY A 194 -18.15 -1.70 16.49
CA GLY A 194 -17.22 -2.82 16.31
C GLY A 194 -17.34 -3.50 14.95
N LYS A 195 -17.65 -2.72 13.88
CA LYS A 195 -17.84 -3.21 12.50
C LYS A 195 -16.70 -2.82 11.55
N LEU A 196 -15.61 -2.33 12.09
CA LEU A 196 -14.35 -2.03 11.38
C LEU A 196 -13.24 -2.88 11.96
#